data_e44a960155dc350fcd761dfd90fdbdd7
#
_entry.id   e44a960155dc350fcd761dfd90fdbdd7
#
_cell.length_a   1.000
_cell.length_b   1.000
_cell.length_c   1.000
_cell.angle_alpha   90.00
_cell.angle_beta   90.00
_cell.angle_gamma   90.00
#
_symmetry.space_group_name_H-M   'P 1'
#
loop_
_entity.id
_entity.type
_entity.pdbx_description
1 polymer ?
#
loop_
_entity_poly.entity_id
_entity_poly.type
_entity_poly.pdbx_seq_one_letter_code
_entity_poly.pdbx_strand_id
1 'polypeptide(L)'
;MTKRLLLRLLIALASVSGMAQCCPEKPATEKREALWQKLQEEFRSVDHGLDGVMGLAVKDLTSGETFFIHGDEVMPQASSIKIALLANLYLQAQQSKLKLTEEYVVRQEDLVSGSDIMLGLTAGVTRLTLRDLATMMVAVSDNSATNVLIRRVGMENVNAMLDSLGLHATRLRRQMMDLKAAGEGRENVSTPREMMTLLETIYRGKLLNKEMTADFIKMLSTHKESSLLQGLPDDVAAASKPGELEAVRNDSGIVLLKGRPYILCVMTTYLRDEKDGSAAIRKISALTYSYFDRVARASEYGRVVSPK
;
A
#
# COMPACT_ATOMS: atom_id res chain seq x y z
N MET A 1 23.74 78.81 7.70
CA MET A 1 24.54 78.07 6.75
C MET A 1 25.13 76.85 7.46
N THR A 2 24.74 75.67 7.08
CA THR A 2 25.48 74.42 7.06
C THR A 2 24.46 73.26 7.04
N LYS A 3 24.28 72.59 5.89
CA LYS A 3 23.43 71.43 5.63
C LYS A 3 24.05 70.18 6.29
N ARG A 4 23.30 69.50 7.16
CA ARG A 4 23.66 68.16 7.64
C ARG A 4 22.95 67.12 6.77
N LEU A 5 23.75 66.35 6.04
CA LEU A 5 23.39 65.25 5.19
C LEU A 5 23.14 64.01 6.08
N LEU A 6 21.93 63.52 6.18
CA LEU A 6 21.57 62.26 6.85
C LEU A 6 21.67 61.11 5.88
N LEU A 7 22.69 60.29 6.02
CA LEU A 7 22.91 59.05 5.30
C LEU A 7 22.01 57.95 5.94
N ARG A 8 20.94 57.54 5.26
CA ARG A 8 20.11 56.38 5.68
C ARG A 8 20.76 55.10 5.14
N LEU A 9 21.30 54.30 6.05
CA LEU A 9 21.81 52.97 5.77
C LEU A 9 20.60 52.00 5.68
N LEU A 10 20.26 51.54 4.46
CA LEU A 10 19.30 50.47 4.23
C LEU A 10 20.02 49.13 4.43
N ILE A 11 19.74 48.45 5.55
CA ILE A 11 20.15 47.06 5.74
C ILE A 11 19.12 46.19 5.04
N ALA A 12 19.49 45.61 3.89
CA ALA A 12 18.70 44.58 3.23
C ALA A 12 18.92 43.24 3.96
N LEU A 13 17.93 42.80 4.70
CA LEU A 13 17.88 41.41 5.17
C LEU A 13 17.62 40.49 3.97
N ALA A 14 18.65 39.83 3.50
CA ALA A 14 18.53 38.72 2.56
C ALA A 14 18.03 37.51 3.36
N SER A 15 16.73 37.20 3.22
CA SER A 15 16.15 35.93 3.65
C SER A 15 16.68 34.80 2.78
N VAL A 16 17.63 34.03 3.28
CA VAL A 16 18.09 32.79 2.67
C VAL A 16 16.98 31.75 2.89
N SER A 17 16.06 31.69 1.93
CA SER A 17 15.14 30.55 1.82
C SER A 17 15.98 29.35 1.42
N GLY A 18 16.29 28.47 2.37
CA GLY A 18 16.90 27.18 2.12
C GLY A 18 15.92 26.31 1.31
N MET A 19 15.95 26.45 -0.02
CA MET A 19 15.41 25.43 -0.90
C MET A 19 16.25 24.18 -0.68
N ALA A 20 15.64 23.16 -0.07
CA ALA A 20 16.19 21.80 -0.08
C ALA A 20 16.42 21.46 -1.56
N GLN A 21 17.66 21.50 -1.98
CA GLN A 21 18.10 21.15 -3.32
C GLN A 21 17.86 19.65 -3.47
N CYS A 22 16.73 19.30 -4.09
CA CYS A 22 16.50 17.95 -4.58
C CYS A 22 17.62 17.66 -5.56
N CYS A 23 18.61 16.85 -5.16
CA CYS A 23 19.69 16.45 -6.06
C CYS A 23 19.04 15.82 -7.29
N PRO A 24 19.26 16.32 -8.51
CA PRO A 24 18.74 15.67 -9.70
C PRO A 24 19.31 14.26 -9.76
N GLU A 25 18.42 13.28 -9.78
CA GLU A 25 18.82 11.89 -9.94
C GLU A 25 19.53 11.72 -11.26
N LYS A 26 20.72 11.10 -11.24
CA LYS A 26 21.46 10.82 -12.48
C LYS A 26 20.58 9.93 -13.36
N PRO A 27 20.42 10.20 -14.66
CA PRO A 27 19.64 9.37 -15.56
C PRO A 27 20.13 7.92 -15.49
N ALA A 28 19.20 6.98 -15.68
CA ALA A 28 19.53 5.56 -15.73
C ALA A 28 20.64 5.33 -16.74
N THR A 29 21.66 4.56 -16.34
CA THR A 29 22.68 4.14 -17.31
C THR A 29 22.07 3.07 -18.22
N GLU A 30 22.57 2.94 -19.47
CA GLU A 30 22.16 1.87 -20.40
C GLU A 30 22.18 0.48 -19.74
N LYS A 31 23.12 0.22 -18.83
CA LYS A 31 23.23 -1.03 -18.10
C LYS A 31 22.05 -1.25 -17.13
N ARG A 32 21.61 -0.20 -16.44
CA ARG A 32 20.45 -0.29 -15.52
C ARG A 32 19.18 -0.45 -16.32
N GLU A 33 19.04 0.25 -17.43
CA GLU A 33 17.92 0.08 -18.36
C GLU A 33 17.84 -1.37 -18.88
N ALA A 34 18.98 -1.93 -19.32
CA ALA A 34 19.03 -3.32 -19.78
C ALA A 34 18.61 -4.33 -18.68
N LEU A 35 18.96 -4.05 -17.40
CA LEU A 35 18.50 -4.88 -16.28
C LEU A 35 17.00 -4.72 -16.04
N TRP A 36 16.48 -3.50 -16.17
CA TRP A 36 15.07 -3.21 -16.02
C TRP A 36 14.23 -3.90 -17.08
N GLN A 37 14.69 -3.88 -18.33
CA GLN A 37 14.05 -4.59 -19.45
C GLN A 37 14.01 -6.11 -19.22
N LYS A 38 15.10 -6.71 -18.74
CA LYS A 38 15.13 -8.14 -18.39
C LYS A 38 14.13 -8.49 -17.29
N LEU A 39 14.00 -7.63 -16.25
CA LEU A 39 12.98 -7.83 -15.21
C LEU A 39 11.57 -7.78 -15.81
N GLN A 40 11.30 -6.85 -16.71
CA GLN A 40 10.00 -6.75 -17.38
C GLN A 40 9.68 -8.01 -18.22
N GLU A 41 10.68 -8.59 -18.90
CA GLU A 41 10.54 -9.85 -19.64
C GLU A 41 10.20 -11.01 -18.70
N GLU A 42 10.86 -11.10 -17.55
CA GLU A 42 10.54 -12.10 -16.52
C GLU A 42 9.10 -11.94 -16.00
N PHE A 43 8.63 -10.71 -15.76
CA PHE A 43 7.26 -10.45 -15.38
C PHE A 43 6.25 -10.93 -16.43
N ARG A 44 6.50 -10.65 -17.72
CA ARG A 44 5.65 -11.13 -18.80
C ARG A 44 5.67 -12.66 -18.91
N SER A 45 6.82 -13.29 -18.63
CA SER A 45 6.93 -14.76 -18.61
C SER A 45 6.08 -15.37 -17.50
N VAL A 46 6.02 -14.73 -16.32
CA VAL A 46 5.15 -15.19 -15.23
C VAL A 46 3.67 -15.03 -15.60
N ASP A 47 3.28 -13.90 -16.19
CA ASP A 47 1.92 -13.63 -16.67
C ASP A 47 1.47 -14.65 -17.73
N HIS A 48 2.28 -14.90 -18.75
CA HIS A 48 1.98 -15.85 -19.81
C HIS A 48 1.87 -17.31 -19.31
N GLY A 49 2.57 -17.64 -18.21
CA GLY A 49 2.54 -18.98 -17.63
C GLY A 49 1.41 -19.20 -16.63
N LEU A 50 0.65 -18.15 -16.26
CA LEU A 50 -0.43 -18.24 -15.31
C LEU A 50 -1.74 -18.65 -15.99
N ASP A 51 -2.39 -19.72 -15.51
CA ASP A 51 -3.75 -20.07 -15.92
C ASP A 51 -4.77 -19.18 -15.18
N GLY A 52 -4.87 -17.94 -15.66
CA GLY A 52 -5.65 -16.84 -15.09
C GLY A 52 -5.24 -15.51 -15.72
N VAL A 53 -5.59 -14.41 -15.10
CA VAL A 53 -5.23 -13.04 -15.52
C VAL A 53 -4.48 -12.36 -14.39
N MET A 54 -3.31 -11.80 -14.68
CA MET A 54 -2.49 -11.08 -13.72
C MET A 54 -2.46 -9.58 -14.04
N GLY A 55 -2.80 -8.75 -13.06
CA GLY A 55 -2.52 -7.32 -13.04
C GLY A 55 -1.30 -7.03 -12.17
N LEU A 56 -0.40 -6.21 -12.67
CA LEU A 56 0.85 -5.85 -11.98
C LEU A 56 1.09 -4.35 -12.04
N ALA A 57 1.50 -3.78 -10.92
CA ALA A 57 2.10 -2.45 -10.86
C ALA A 57 3.35 -2.50 -9.98
N VAL A 58 4.46 -2.03 -10.52
CA VAL A 58 5.74 -1.86 -9.80
C VAL A 58 6.15 -0.41 -9.89
N LYS A 59 6.60 0.17 -8.78
CA LYS A 59 7.16 1.52 -8.74
C LYS A 59 8.42 1.59 -7.90
N ASP A 60 9.50 2.05 -8.48
CA ASP A 60 10.67 2.50 -7.77
C ASP A 60 10.38 3.83 -7.08
N LEU A 61 10.39 3.86 -5.76
CA LEU A 61 10.13 5.09 -4.99
C LEU A 61 11.31 6.08 -5.00
N THR A 62 12.47 5.62 -5.47
CA THR A 62 13.68 6.43 -5.61
C THR A 62 13.74 7.12 -6.98
N SER A 63 13.62 6.35 -8.08
CA SER A 63 13.70 6.92 -9.44
C SER A 63 12.36 7.38 -10.01
N GLY A 64 11.26 6.86 -9.46
CA GLY A 64 9.92 7.07 -10.01
C GLY A 64 9.59 6.16 -11.19
N GLU A 65 10.51 5.29 -11.64
CA GLU A 65 10.26 4.33 -12.71
C GLU A 65 9.10 3.40 -12.36
N THR A 66 8.26 3.10 -13.36
CA THR A 66 7.08 2.25 -13.18
C THR A 66 7.01 1.20 -14.27
N PHE A 67 6.39 0.06 -13.94
CA PHE A 67 6.02 -0.98 -14.91
C PHE A 67 4.64 -1.53 -14.60
N PHE A 68 3.89 -1.87 -15.64
CA PHE A 68 2.53 -2.37 -15.53
C PHE A 68 2.27 -3.55 -16.47
N ILE A 69 1.48 -4.51 -15.99
CA ILE A 69 0.74 -5.48 -16.78
C ILE A 69 -0.73 -5.29 -16.40
N HIS A 70 -1.63 -5.13 -17.36
CA HIS A 70 -3.05 -4.86 -17.12
C HIS A 70 -3.28 -3.82 -15.99
N GLY A 71 -2.45 -2.76 -15.98
CA GLY A 71 -2.36 -1.81 -14.86
C GLY A 71 -3.66 -1.06 -14.58
N ASP A 72 -4.52 -0.91 -15.58
CA ASP A 72 -5.78 -0.17 -15.50
C ASP A 72 -7.03 -1.09 -15.52
N GLU A 73 -6.82 -2.41 -15.57
CA GLU A 73 -7.92 -3.36 -15.46
C GLU A 73 -8.50 -3.39 -14.05
N VAL A 74 -9.84 -3.32 -14.00
CA VAL A 74 -10.57 -3.36 -12.73
C VAL A 74 -10.66 -4.81 -12.25
N MET A 75 -10.08 -5.09 -11.08
CA MET A 75 -10.00 -6.42 -10.51
C MET A 75 -10.63 -6.47 -9.12
N PRO A 76 -11.22 -7.62 -8.72
CA PRO A 76 -11.73 -7.81 -7.35
C PRO A 76 -10.57 -7.72 -6.36
N GLN A 77 -10.76 -6.90 -5.32
CA GLN A 77 -9.72 -6.62 -4.33
C GLN A 77 -9.64 -7.62 -3.20
N ALA A 78 -10.69 -8.37 -2.97
CA ALA A 78 -10.74 -9.18 -1.77
C ALA A 78 -10.37 -8.36 -0.51
N SER A 79 -9.53 -8.90 0.35
CA SER A 79 -9.07 -8.20 1.56
C SER A 79 -8.02 -7.11 1.32
N SER A 80 -7.46 -6.97 0.10
CA SER A 80 -6.53 -5.86 -0.18
C SER A 80 -7.22 -4.49 -0.14
N ILE A 81 -8.55 -4.41 -0.31
CA ILE A 81 -9.34 -3.17 -0.13
C ILE A 81 -9.21 -2.59 1.29
N LYS A 82 -8.83 -3.41 2.28
CA LYS A 82 -8.61 -3.00 3.66
C LYS A 82 -7.49 -1.95 3.80
N ILE A 83 -6.60 -1.82 2.80
CA ILE A 83 -5.62 -0.72 2.72
C ILE A 83 -6.34 0.62 2.62
N ALA A 84 -7.34 0.75 1.75
CA ALA A 84 -8.11 1.99 1.59
C ALA A 84 -8.95 2.31 2.84
N LEU A 85 -9.55 1.30 3.46
CA LEU A 85 -10.27 1.45 4.72
C LEU A 85 -9.33 1.93 5.84
N LEU A 86 -8.15 1.31 5.98
CA LEU A 86 -7.14 1.71 6.97
C LEU A 86 -6.67 3.16 6.71
N ALA A 87 -6.44 3.53 5.46
CA ALA A 87 -6.03 4.88 5.08
C ALA A 87 -7.07 5.93 5.52
N ASN A 88 -8.36 5.65 5.31
CA ASN A 88 -9.42 6.56 5.73
C ASN A 88 -9.61 6.60 7.25
N LEU A 89 -9.45 5.47 7.96
CA LEU A 89 -9.43 5.43 9.41
C LEU A 89 -8.36 6.37 9.98
N TYR A 90 -7.14 6.31 9.45
CA TYR A 90 -6.04 7.18 9.86
C TYR A 90 -6.27 8.64 9.46
N LEU A 91 -6.85 8.90 8.30
CA LEU A 91 -7.21 10.25 7.87
C LEU A 91 -8.24 10.88 8.80
N GLN A 92 -9.28 10.15 9.18
CA GLN A 92 -10.30 10.63 10.12
C GLN A 92 -9.72 10.82 11.53
N ALA A 93 -8.79 9.97 11.96
CA ALA A 93 -8.08 10.16 13.23
C ALA A 93 -7.21 11.42 13.21
N GLN A 94 -6.48 11.68 12.13
CA GLN A 94 -5.72 12.92 11.93
C GLN A 94 -6.61 14.16 11.95
N GLN A 95 -7.83 14.05 11.40
CA GLN A 95 -8.83 15.12 11.40
C GLN A 95 -9.60 15.26 12.72
N SER A 96 -9.24 14.47 13.74
CA SER A 96 -9.92 14.42 15.06
C SER A 96 -11.42 14.07 14.97
N LYS A 97 -11.87 13.44 13.88
CA LYS A 97 -13.26 12.96 13.71
C LYS A 97 -13.53 11.67 14.50
N LEU A 98 -12.46 10.92 14.79
CA LEU A 98 -12.47 9.75 15.65
C LEU A 98 -11.11 9.64 16.38
N LYS A 99 -11.01 8.74 17.34
CA LYS A 99 -9.73 8.44 18.03
C LYS A 99 -9.42 6.95 17.85
N LEU A 100 -8.18 6.61 17.51
CA LEU A 100 -7.75 5.20 17.44
C LEU A 100 -7.88 4.47 18.78
N THR A 101 -7.89 5.22 19.89
CA THR A 101 -8.11 4.72 21.26
C THR A 101 -9.58 4.68 21.67
N GLU A 102 -10.51 5.05 20.78
CA GLU A 102 -11.95 4.93 21.03
C GLU A 102 -12.33 3.47 21.21
N GLU A 103 -13.05 3.16 22.30
CA GLU A 103 -13.50 1.82 22.62
C GLU A 103 -14.79 1.47 21.87
N TYR A 104 -14.86 0.23 21.44
CA TYR A 104 -16.04 -0.40 20.85
C TYR A 104 -16.40 -1.67 21.63
N VAL A 105 -17.66 -1.82 22.00
CA VAL A 105 -18.16 -3.07 22.61
C VAL A 105 -18.58 -4.01 21.49
N VAL A 106 -17.95 -5.18 21.40
CA VAL A 106 -18.27 -6.21 20.41
C VAL A 106 -19.72 -6.65 20.57
N ARG A 107 -20.49 -6.68 19.48
CA ARG A 107 -21.90 -7.08 19.46
C ARG A 107 -22.06 -8.42 18.73
N GLN A 108 -23.15 -9.12 19.02
CA GLN A 108 -23.43 -10.41 18.35
C GLN A 108 -23.58 -10.26 16.84
N GLU A 109 -24.19 -9.18 16.37
CA GLU A 109 -24.36 -8.87 14.95
C GLU A 109 -23.06 -8.51 14.21
N ASP A 110 -21.96 -8.27 14.93
CA ASP A 110 -20.65 -8.01 14.30
C ASP A 110 -19.97 -9.29 13.83
N LEU A 111 -20.31 -10.42 14.45
CA LEU A 111 -19.60 -11.67 14.29
C LEU A 111 -19.98 -12.35 12.97
N VAL A 112 -19.05 -12.35 12.01
CA VAL A 112 -19.21 -12.96 10.69
C VAL A 112 -18.10 -13.97 10.42
N SER A 113 -18.34 -14.91 9.50
CA SER A 113 -17.36 -15.92 9.10
C SER A 113 -16.08 -15.30 8.51
N GLY A 114 -14.98 -16.08 8.50
CA GLY A 114 -13.67 -15.60 8.10
C GLY A 114 -13.09 -14.56 9.07
N SER A 115 -13.37 -14.73 10.37
CA SER A 115 -12.87 -13.90 11.45
C SER A 115 -12.18 -14.80 12.47
N ASP A 116 -10.87 -14.89 12.40
CA ASP A 116 -10.11 -15.87 13.19
C ASP A 116 -10.05 -15.51 14.69
N ILE A 117 -10.17 -14.24 15.03
CA ILE A 117 -10.08 -13.75 16.41
C ILE A 117 -11.45 -13.33 16.92
N MET A 118 -12.16 -12.43 16.24
CA MET A 118 -13.38 -11.85 16.77
C MET A 118 -14.50 -12.87 17.00
N LEU A 119 -14.58 -13.95 16.20
CA LEU A 119 -15.56 -15.03 16.44
C LEU A 119 -15.40 -15.72 17.80
N GLY A 120 -14.18 -15.73 18.36
CA GLY A 120 -13.91 -16.30 19.68
C GLY A 120 -14.14 -15.33 20.85
N LEU A 121 -14.51 -14.07 20.59
CA LEU A 121 -14.71 -13.06 21.63
C LEU A 121 -16.15 -13.05 22.14
N THR A 122 -16.31 -12.67 23.43
CA THR A 122 -17.64 -12.63 24.07
C THR A 122 -18.34 -11.31 23.73
N ALA A 123 -19.43 -11.41 22.95
CA ALA A 123 -20.27 -10.28 22.63
C ALA A 123 -20.92 -9.66 23.87
N GLY A 124 -21.12 -8.36 23.88
CA GLY A 124 -21.70 -7.58 24.98
C GLY A 124 -20.73 -7.27 26.15
N VAL A 125 -19.57 -7.96 26.19
CA VAL A 125 -18.58 -7.83 27.28
C VAL A 125 -17.23 -7.34 26.77
N THR A 126 -16.75 -7.89 25.63
CA THR A 126 -15.45 -7.55 25.07
C THR A 126 -15.42 -6.11 24.59
N ARG A 127 -14.41 -5.36 25.00
CA ARG A 127 -14.11 -4.00 24.55
C ARG A 127 -12.81 -4.00 23.77
N LEU A 128 -12.82 -3.39 22.60
CA LEU A 128 -11.68 -3.25 21.71
C LEU A 128 -11.56 -1.80 21.29
N THR A 129 -10.35 -1.30 21.17
CA THR A 129 -10.13 0.02 20.55
C THR A 129 -10.24 -0.07 19.04
N LEU A 130 -10.46 1.05 18.35
CA LEU A 130 -10.41 1.08 16.88
C LEU A 130 -9.02 0.64 16.38
N ARG A 131 -7.96 0.86 17.16
CA ARG A 131 -6.61 0.37 16.86
C ARG A 131 -6.54 -1.16 16.95
N ASP A 132 -7.16 -1.79 17.95
CA ASP A 132 -7.18 -3.25 18.09
C ASP A 132 -7.91 -3.88 16.91
N LEU A 133 -9.07 -3.31 16.54
CA LEU A 133 -9.83 -3.74 15.36
C LEU A 133 -9.00 -3.59 14.08
N ALA A 134 -8.27 -2.48 13.91
CA ALA A 134 -7.38 -2.28 12.76
C ALA A 134 -6.23 -3.29 12.76
N THR A 135 -5.68 -3.64 13.92
CA THR A 135 -4.64 -4.66 14.05
C THR A 135 -5.15 -6.03 13.62
N MET A 136 -6.34 -6.45 14.08
CA MET A 136 -6.97 -7.71 13.65
C MET A 136 -7.28 -7.71 12.14
N MET A 137 -7.79 -6.60 11.62
CA MET A 137 -8.06 -6.43 10.19
C MET A 137 -6.80 -6.60 9.34
N VAL A 138 -5.65 -6.07 9.79
CA VAL A 138 -4.39 -6.13 9.04
C VAL A 138 -3.67 -7.46 9.23
N ALA A 139 -3.52 -7.91 10.49
CA ALA A 139 -2.69 -9.08 10.83
C ALA A 139 -3.31 -10.41 10.36
N VAL A 140 -4.57 -10.64 10.67
CA VAL A 140 -5.28 -11.89 10.37
C VAL A 140 -6.46 -11.69 9.41
N SER A 141 -6.56 -10.52 8.81
CA SER A 141 -7.64 -10.21 7.87
C SER A 141 -9.06 -10.35 8.45
N ASP A 142 -9.25 -10.23 9.77
CA ASP A 142 -10.52 -10.45 10.47
C ASP A 142 -11.68 -9.66 9.85
N ASN A 143 -12.71 -10.37 9.37
CA ASN A 143 -13.84 -9.77 8.66
C ASN A 143 -14.82 -9.06 9.61
N SER A 144 -14.99 -9.56 10.83
CA SER A 144 -15.82 -8.93 11.84
C SER A 144 -15.24 -7.58 12.26
N ALA A 145 -13.94 -7.54 12.57
CA ALA A 145 -13.22 -6.30 12.85
C ALA A 145 -13.30 -5.30 11.68
N THR A 146 -13.15 -5.82 10.46
CA THR A 146 -13.27 -5.01 9.24
C THR A 146 -14.65 -4.39 9.10
N ASN A 147 -15.73 -5.15 9.32
CA ASN A 147 -17.10 -4.65 9.19
C ASN A 147 -17.44 -3.61 10.26
N VAL A 148 -16.94 -3.78 11.50
CA VAL A 148 -17.06 -2.73 12.52
C VAL A 148 -16.37 -1.45 12.05
N LEU A 149 -15.15 -1.53 11.51
CA LEU A 149 -14.43 -0.37 10.99
C LEU A 149 -15.13 0.24 9.78
N ILE A 150 -15.69 -0.54 8.85
CA ILE A 150 -16.47 -0.02 7.72
C ILE A 150 -17.66 0.81 8.21
N ARG A 151 -18.40 0.32 9.20
CA ARG A 151 -19.54 1.07 9.78
C ARG A 151 -19.10 2.31 10.52
N ARG A 152 -17.96 2.24 11.24
CA ARG A 152 -17.44 3.37 12.03
C ARG A 152 -16.86 4.48 11.18
N VAL A 153 -16.15 4.13 10.12
CA VAL A 153 -15.51 5.05 9.17
C VAL A 153 -16.52 5.57 8.14
N GLY A 154 -17.42 4.72 7.67
CA GLY A 154 -18.38 4.95 6.58
C GLY A 154 -17.80 4.63 5.20
N MET A 155 -18.50 3.81 4.42
CA MET A 155 -18.09 3.46 3.05
C MET A 155 -18.00 4.69 2.14
N GLU A 156 -18.95 5.61 2.28
CA GLU A 156 -18.96 6.85 1.52
C GLU A 156 -17.72 7.71 1.78
N ASN A 157 -17.25 7.75 3.03
CA ASN A 157 -16.05 8.51 3.40
C ASN A 157 -14.79 7.88 2.78
N VAL A 158 -14.72 6.54 2.73
CA VAL A 158 -13.62 5.83 2.04
C VAL A 158 -13.63 6.18 0.56
N ASN A 159 -14.79 6.08 -0.10
CA ASN A 159 -14.92 6.36 -1.53
C ASN A 159 -14.69 7.86 -1.85
N ALA A 160 -15.16 8.77 -1.00
CA ALA A 160 -14.89 10.22 -1.15
C ALA A 160 -13.40 10.56 -1.01
N MET A 161 -12.68 9.89 -0.10
CA MET A 161 -11.21 10.00 -0.02
C MET A 161 -10.55 9.53 -1.30
N LEU A 162 -10.96 8.36 -1.83
CA LEU A 162 -10.42 7.82 -3.09
C LEU A 162 -10.69 8.77 -4.26
N ASP A 163 -11.91 9.33 -4.36
CA ASP A 163 -12.25 10.33 -5.36
C ASP A 163 -11.39 11.59 -5.28
N SER A 164 -11.12 12.07 -4.06
CA SER A 164 -10.26 13.24 -3.84
C SER A 164 -8.81 13.02 -4.27
N LEU A 165 -8.38 11.76 -4.39
CA LEU A 165 -7.07 11.35 -4.89
C LEU A 165 -7.07 11.00 -6.37
N GLY A 166 -8.22 11.10 -7.06
CA GLY A 166 -8.39 10.71 -8.46
C GLY A 166 -8.44 9.19 -8.70
N LEU A 167 -8.71 8.41 -7.66
CA LEU A 167 -8.75 6.95 -7.70
C LEU A 167 -10.20 6.48 -7.90
N HIS A 168 -10.69 6.59 -9.12
CA HIS A 168 -12.11 6.39 -9.43
C HIS A 168 -12.50 4.92 -9.70
N ALA A 169 -11.55 4.06 -10.00
CA ALA A 169 -11.77 2.62 -10.17
C ALA A 169 -11.69 1.84 -8.85
N THR A 170 -11.02 2.39 -7.83
CA THR A 170 -10.95 1.77 -6.50
C THR A 170 -12.21 2.08 -5.72
N ARG A 171 -12.96 1.04 -5.31
CA ARG A 171 -14.25 1.21 -4.63
C ARG A 171 -14.47 0.19 -3.53
N LEU A 172 -14.84 0.68 -2.36
CA LEU A 172 -15.42 -0.12 -1.29
C LEU A 172 -16.96 -0.11 -1.49
N ARG A 173 -17.54 -1.24 -1.89
CA ARG A 173 -18.96 -1.35 -2.29
C ARG A 173 -19.80 -2.24 -1.41
N ARG A 174 -19.17 -3.11 -0.62
CA ARG A 174 -19.84 -4.06 0.25
C ARG A 174 -19.04 -4.33 1.51
N GLN A 175 -19.73 -4.79 2.55
CA GLN A 175 -19.09 -5.36 3.72
C GLN A 175 -18.43 -6.71 3.40
N MET A 176 -17.54 -7.14 4.29
CA MET A 176 -16.98 -8.48 4.21
C MET A 176 -18.09 -9.51 4.46
N MET A 177 -18.06 -10.62 3.74
CA MET A 177 -19.05 -11.71 3.78
C MET A 177 -20.48 -11.34 3.34
N ASP A 178 -20.70 -10.18 2.75
CA ASP A 178 -21.95 -9.85 2.07
C ASP A 178 -21.99 -10.53 0.68
N LEU A 179 -22.30 -11.84 0.70
CA LEU A 179 -22.35 -12.67 -0.51
C LEU A 179 -23.51 -12.28 -1.42
N LYS A 180 -24.60 -11.70 -0.87
CA LYS A 180 -25.71 -11.19 -1.67
C LYS A 180 -25.27 -10.02 -2.52
N ALA A 181 -24.61 -9.04 -1.92
CA ALA A 181 -24.08 -7.90 -2.67
C ALA A 181 -23.04 -8.33 -3.74
N ALA A 182 -22.18 -9.30 -3.41
CA ALA A 182 -21.23 -9.87 -4.37
C ALA A 182 -21.93 -10.52 -5.56
N GLY A 183 -22.96 -11.35 -5.31
CA GLY A 183 -23.77 -11.98 -6.35
C GLY A 183 -24.55 -10.99 -7.25
N GLU A 184 -24.82 -9.80 -6.76
CA GLU A 184 -25.42 -8.68 -7.51
C GLU A 184 -24.37 -7.81 -8.22
N GLY A 185 -23.10 -8.22 -8.25
CA GLY A 185 -22.01 -7.50 -8.91
C GLY A 185 -21.43 -6.31 -8.12
N ARG A 186 -21.85 -6.12 -6.87
CA ARG A 186 -21.29 -5.07 -5.99
C ARG A 186 -20.02 -5.59 -5.30
N GLU A 187 -18.94 -5.77 -6.08
CA GLU A 187 -17.67 -6.22 -5.56
C GLU A 187 -16.78 -5.04 -5.13
N ASN A 188 -15.93 -5.27 -4.13
CA ASN A 188 -14.85 -4.36 -3.76
C ASN A 188 -13.74 -4.48 -4.81
N VAL A 189 -13.41 -3.40 -5.49
CA VAL A 189 -12.57 -3.40 -6.68
C VAL A 189 -11.46 -2.35 -6.62
N SER A 190 -10.42 -2.57 -7.40
CA SER A 190 -9.38 -1.58 -7.71
C SER A 190 -8.67 -1.96 -9.02
N THR A 191 -7.74 -1.13 -9.44
CA THR A 191 -6.74 -1.46 -10.46
C THR A 191 -5.35 -1.53 -9.82
N PRO A 192 -4.41 -2.28 -10.41
CA PRO A 192 -3.01 -2.28 -9.91
C PRO A 192 -2.41 -0.88 -9.82
N ARG A 193 -2.67 -0.02 -10.82
CA ARG A 193 -2.18 1.37 -10.86
C ARG A 193 -2.76 2.22 -9.74
N GLU A 194 -4.05 2.13 -9.47
CA GLU A 194 -4.67 2.95 -8.42
C GLU A 194 -4.23 2.51 -7.02
N MET A 195 -4.10 1.20 -6.78
CA MET A 195 -3.57 0.70 -5.51
C MET A 195 -2.12 1.14 -5.30
N MET A 196 -1.28 1.09 -6.33
CA MET A 196 0.08 1.63 -6.30
C MET A 196 0.07 3.14 -5.99
N THR A 197 -0.83 3.90 -6.62
CA THR A 197 -0.95 5.35 -6.41
C THR A 197 -1.40 5.68 -4.98
N LEU A 198 -2.33 4.92 -4.41
CA LEU A 198 -2.76 5.07 -3.02
C LEU A 198 -1.59 4.84 -2.06
N LEU A 199 -0.85 3.74 -2.24
CA LEU A 199 0.31 3.40 -1.42
C LEU A 199 1.43 4.46 -1.54
N GLU A 200 1.70 4.96 -2.75
CA GLU A 200 2.67 6.05 -2.96
C GLU A 200 2.23 7.33 -2.26
N THR A 201 0.96 7.70 -2.40
CA THR A 201 0.41 8.93 -1.79
C THR A 201 0.57 8.90 -0.27
N ILE A 202 0.32 7.72 0.35
CA ILE A 202 0.53 7.54 1.78
C ILE A 202 2.03 7.58 2.12
N TYR A 203 2.86 6.82 1.42
CA TYR A 203 4.30 6.75 1.68
C TYR A 203 4.98 8.12 1.61
N ARG A 204 4.58 8.96 0.67
CA ARG A 204 5.12 10.33 0.50
C ARG A 204 4.50 11.36 1.46
N GLY A 205 3.64 10.95 2.39
CA GLY A 205 2.99 11.86 3.34
C GLY A 205 2.04 12.87 2.70
N LYS A 206 1.48 12.55 1.52
CA LYS A 206 0.54 13.45 0.81
C LYS A 206 -0.90 13.30 1.31
N LEU A 207 -1.26 12.19 1.93
CA LEU A 207 -2.56 11.93 2.53
C LEU A 207 -2.53 12.11 4.06
N LEU A 208 -1.50 11.60 4.69
CA LEU A 208 -1.32 11.60 6.14
C LEU A 208 -0.10 12.45 6.51
N ASN A 209 -0.11 13.07 7.70
CA ASN A 209 1.06 13.74 8.24
C ASN A 209 2.17 12.72 8.58
N LYS A 210 3.34 13.21 8.95
CA LYS A 210 4.51 12.37 9.20
C LYS A 210 4.29 11.30 10.26
N GLU A 211 3.64 11.67 11.37
CA GLU A 211 3.37 10.76 12.49
C GLU A 211 2.38 9.67 12.08
N MET A 212 1.24 10.06 11.51
CA MET A 212 0.21 9.13 11.03
C MET A 212 0.70 8.24 9.89
N THR A 213 1.55 8.76 8.98
CA THR A 213 2.19 7.97 7.93
C THR A 213 3.09 6.89 8.53
N ALA A 214 3.93 7.25 9.49
CA ALA A 214 4.83 6.28 10.14
C ALA A 214 4.04 5.19 10.88
N ASP A 215 3.00 5.57 11.61
CA ASP A 215 2.15 4.63 12.34
C ASP A 215 1.31 3.75 11.38
N PHE A 216 0.79 4.31 10.29
CA PHE A 216 0.12 3.54 9.23
C PHE A 216 1.04 2.48 8.62
N ILE A 217 2.26 2.87 8.23
CA ILE A 217 3.25 1.92 7.67
C ILE A 217 3.58 0.85 8.70
N LYS A 218 3.81 1.20 9.96
CA LYS A 218 4.05 0.25 11.06
C LYS A 218 2.86 -0.71 11.22
N MET A 219 1.63 -0.20 11.22
CA MET A 219 0.41 -1.02 11.30
C MET A 219 0.35 -2.00 10.11
N LEU A 220 0.54 -1.51 8.89
CA LEU A 220 0.49 -2.33 7.69
C LEU A 220 1.66 -3.33 7.59
N SER A 221 2.75 -3.12 8.33
CA SER A 221 3.90 -4.04 8.44
C SER A 221 3.72 -5.11 9.52
N THR A 222 2.58 -5.15 10.23
CA THR A 222 2.30 -6.21 11.20
C THR A 222 2.43 -7.58 10.54
N HIS A 223 3.09 -8.53 11.23
CA HIS A 223 3.31 -9.89 10.72
C HIS A 223 2.00 -10.55 10.28
N LYS A 224 2.03 -11.20 9.12
CA LYS A 224 0.89 -11.89 8.51
C LYS A 224 1.34 -12.90 7.46
N GLU A 225 0.44 -13.83 7.13
CA GLU A 225 0.58 -14.67 5.95
C GLU A 225 0.43 -13.80 4.68
N SER A 226 1.43 -13.82 3.79
CA SER A 226 1.47 -12.99 2.58
C SER A 226 2.39 -13.61 1.55
N SER A 227 1.88 -13.82 0.34
CA SER A 227 2.67 -14.34 -0.77
C SER A 227 3.76 -13.36 -1.22
N LEU A 228 3.53 -12.05 -1.07
CA LEU A 228 4.53 -11.02 -1.33
C LEU A 228 5.70 -11.16 -0.33
N LEU A 229 5.39 -11.30 0.97
CA LEU A 229 6.42 -11.46 2.02
C LEU A 229 7.22 -12.74 1.83
N GLN A 230 6.58 -13.84 1.42
CA GLN A 230 7.26 -15.12 1.14
C GLN A 230 8.26 -15.04 -0.03
N GLY A 231 8.20 -14.03 -0.87
CA GLY A 231 9.17 -13.75 -1.94
C GLY A 231 10.35 -12.87 -1.51
N LEU A 232 10.37 -12.43 -0.24
CA LEU A 232 11.42 -11.55 0.31
C LEU A 232 12.29 -12.30 1.30
N PRO A 233 13.56 -11.90 1.50
CA PRO A 233 14.35 -12.33 2.65
C PRO A 233 13.71 -11.89 3.99
N ASP A 234 13.93 -12.66 5.05
CA ASP A 234 13.34 -12.45 6.38
C ASP A 234 13.68 -11.10 7.02
N ASP A 235 14.81 -10.50 6.65
CA ASP A 235 15.27 -9.20 7.14
C ASP A 235 14.74 -8.01 6.36
N VAL A 236 13.95 -8.24 5.31
CA VAL A 236 13.34 -7.19 4.49
C VAL A 236 11.90 -6.93 4.92
N ALA A 237 11.68 -5.79 5.54
CA ALA A 237 10.34 -5.38 5.95
C ALA A 237 9.49 -4.92 4.77
N ALA A 238 8.19 -5.28 4.80
CA ALA A 238 7.21 -4.73 3.88
C ALA A 238 5.90 -4.40 4.61
N ALA A 239 5.27 -3.31 4.20
CA ALA A 239 3.94 -2.90 4.62
C ALA A 239 2.96 -3.36 3.54
N SER A 240 2.30 -4.53 3.72
CA SER A 240 1.45 -5.14 2.71
C SER A 240 0.12 -5.63 3.23
N LYS A 241 -0.81 -5.91 2.34
CA LYS A 241 -2.06 -6.57 2.64
C LYS A 241 -2.45 -7.55 1.52
N PRO A 242 -2.46 -8.85 1.83
CA PRO A 242 -2.98 -9.86 0.91
C PRO A 242 -4.51 -9.81 0.83
N GLY A 243 -5.03 -10.39 -0.25
CA GLY A 243 -6.45 -10.56 -0.48
C GLY A 243 -6.75 -11.88 -1.18
N GLU A 244 -7.75 -12.62 -0.68
CA GLU A 244 -8.11 -13.93 -1.15
C GLU A 244 -9.62 -14.07 -1.31
N LEU A 245 -10.04 -14.56 -2.48
CA LEU A 245 -11.38 -15.03 -2.78
C LEU A 245 -11.25 -16.28 -3.66
N GLU A 246 -12.35 -16.93 -3.95
CA GLU A 246 -12.39 -17.99 -4.95
C GLU A 246 -11.88 -17.45 -6.29
N ALA A 247 -10.96 -18.15 -6.94
CA ALA A 247 -10.30 -17.79 -8.18
C ALA A 247 -9.54 -16.42 -8.16
N VAL A 248 -9.22 -15.87 -6.96
CA VAL A 248 -8.55 -14.57 -6.80
C VAL A 248 -7.46 -14.66 -5.73
N ARG A 249 -6.27 -14.17 -6.06
CA ARG A 249 -5.14 -13.94 -5.13
C ARG A 249 -4.51 -12.59 -5.42
N ASN A 250 -4.42 -11.77 -4.39
CA ASN A 250 -3.84 -10.43 -4.49
C ASN A 250 -2.84 -10.21 -3.37
N ASP A 251 -1.84 -9.38 -3.63
CA ASP A 251 -1.00 -8.81 -2.57
C ASP A 251 -0.47 -7.45 -3.03
N SER A 252 -0.62 -6.45 -2.17
CA SER A 252 -0.20 -5.09 -2.49
C SER A 252 0.53 -4.47 -1.30
N GLY A 253 1.68 -3.85 -1.55
CA GLY A 253 2.46 -3.29 -0.47
C GLY A 253 3.64 -2.42 -0.88
N ILE A 254 4.26 -1.86 0.15
CA ILE A 254 5.50 -1.07 0.07
C ILE A 254 6.60 -1.93 0.67
N VAL A 255 7.60 -2.28 -0.13
CA VAL A 255 8.80 -2.97 0.36
C VAL A 255 9.82 -1.92 0.80
N LEU A 256 10.19 -1.99 2.08
CA LEU A 256 11.06 -1.01 2.74
C LEU A 256 12.53 -1.35 2.59
N LEU A 257 12.95 -1.71 1.37
CA LEU A 257 14.34 -2.04 1.07
C LEU A 257 15.25 -0.83 1.34
N LYS A 258 16.28 -1.03 2.15
CA LYS A 258 17.22 0.02 2.51
C LYS A 258 17.89 0.60 1.26
N GLY A 259 17.79 1.92 1.10
CA GLY A 259 18.38 2.66 -0.01
C GLY A 259 17.56 2.63 -1.31
N ARG A 260 16.59 1.70 -1.47
CA ARG A 260 15.75 1.65 -2.67
C ARG A 260 14.37 1.03 -2.40
N PRO A 261 13.52 1.71 -1.61
CA PRO A 261 12.17 1.24 -1.36
C PRO A 261 11.35 1.25 -2.67
N TYR A 262 10.38 0.33 -2.76
CA TYR A 262 9.52 0.21 -3.93
C TYR A 262 8.11 -0.22 -3.56
N ILE A 263 7.16 0.01 -4.45
CA ILE A 263 5.80 -0.50 -4.35
C ILE A 263 5.63 -1.67 -5.31
N LEU A 264 4.94 -2.70 -4.83
CA LEU A 264 4.54 -3.86 -5.59
C LEU A 264 3.07 -4.15 -5.34
N CYS A 265 2.26 -4.16 -6.41
CA CYS A 265 0.86 -4.55 -6.39
C CYS A 265 0.66 -5.67 -7.42
N VAL A 266 0.31 -6.86 -6.96
CA VAL A 266 -0.01 -8.00 -7.82
C VAL A 266 -1.44 -8.43 -7.53
N MET A 267 -2.24 -8.53 -8.58
CA MET A 267 -3.64 -8.92 -8.52
C MET A 267 -3.86 -10.02 -9.53
N THR A 268 -4.51 -11.12 -9.11
CA THR A 268 -4.83 -12.22 -10.02
C THR A 268 -6.30 -12.57 -9.93
N THR A 269 -6.88 -12.94 -11.07
CA THR A 269 -8.28 -13.33 -11.17
C THR A 269 -8.47 -14.42 -12.23
N TYR A 270 -9.64 -15.04 -12.29
CA TYR A 270 -9.94 -16.18 -13.15
C TYR A 270 -8.96 -17.36 -12.96
N LEU A 271 -8.39 -17.50 -11.77
CA LEU A 271 -7.48 -18.59 -11.46
C LEU A 271 -8.21 -19.93 -11.50
N ARG A 272 -7.64 -20.92 -12.18
CA ARG A 272 -8.11 -22.29 -12.10
C ARG A 272 -7.67 -22.97 -10.78
N ASP A 273 -6.43 -22.71 -10.36
CA ASP A 273 -5.90 -23.08 -9.05
C ASP A 273 -5.34 -21.83 -8.35
N GLU A 274 -5.85 -21.54 -7.18
CA GLU A 274 -5.42 -20.37 -6.40
C GLU A 274 -3.97 -20.46 -5.92
N LYS A 275 -3.40 -21.67 -5.86
CA LYS A 275 -1.98 -21.87 -5.54
C LYS A 275 -1.07 -21.28 -6.61
N ASP A 276 -1.51 -21.29 -7.88
CA ASP A 276 -0.76 -20.70 -8.99
C ASP A 276 -0.69 -19.18 -8.86
N GLY A 277 -1.79 -18.54 -8.44
CA GLY A 277 -1.81 -17.11 -8.13
C GLY A 277 -0.85 -16.75 -6.99
N SER A 278 -0.88 -17.52 -5.90
CA SER A 278 0.06 -17.34 -4.77
C SER A 278 1.51 -17.56 -5.20
N ALA A 279 1.77 -18.57 -6.05
CA ALA A 279 3.11 -18.84 -6.58
C ALA A 279 3.59 -17.72 -7.53
N ALA A 280 2.70 -17.20 -8.37
CA ALA A 280 3.00 -16.06 -9.25
C ALA A 280 3.36 -14.81 -8.43
N ILE A 281 2.57 -14.44 -7.41
CA ILE A 281 2.86 -13.31 -6.52
C ILE A 281 4.23 -13.48 -5.86
N ARG A 282 4.52 -14.65 -5.31
CA ARG A 282 5.79 -14.97 -4.67
C ARG A 282 6.97 -14.82 -5.64
N LYS A 283 6.83 -15.34 -6.87
CA LYS A 283 7.86 -15.23 -7.90
C LYS A 283 8.09 -13.78 -8.33
N ILE A 284 7.02 -13.03 -8.59
CA ILE A 284 7.09 -11.60 -8.93
C ILE A 284 7.80 -10.82 -7.81
N SER A 285 7.46 -11.08 -6.54
CA SER A 285 8.11 -10.44 -5.38
C SER A 285 9.61 -10.74 -5.33
N ALA A 286 10.01 -12.00 -5.50
CA ALA A 286 11.42 -12.40 -5.48
C ALA A 286 12.22 -11.78 -6.63
N LEU A 287 11.66 -11.74 -7.84
CA LEU A 287 12.27 -11.11 -9.01
C LEU A 287 12.46 -9.60 -8.79
N THR A 288 11.41 -8.94 -8.28
CA THR A 288 11.42 -7.51 -7.98
C THR A 288 12.48 -7.18 -6.92
N TYR A 289 12.50 -7.93 -5.82
CA TYR A 289 13.51 -7.79 -4.78
C TYR A 289 14.93 -7.97 -5.34
N SER A 290 15.17 -9.04 -6.10
CA SER A 290 16.49 -9.32 -6.67
C SER A 290 17.01 -8.18 -7.54
N TYR A 291 16.13 -7.53 -8.30
CA TYR A 291 16.47 -6.35 -9.09
C TYR A 291 16.81 -5.16 -8.20
N PHE A 292 15.90 -4.78 -7.30
CA PHE A 292 16.08 -3.57 -6.47
C PHE A 292 17.24 -3.70 -5.48
N ASP A 293 17.47 -4.87 -4.89
CA ASP A 293 18.64 -5.13 -4.04
C ASP A 293 19.95 -4.99 -4.82
N ARG A 294 20.00 -5.54 -6.03
CA ARG A 294 21.16 -5.40 -6.91
C ARG A 294 21.44 -3.95 -7.26
N VAL A 295 20.40 -3.19 -7.62
CA VAL A 295 20.53 -1.78 -7.99
C VAL A 295 20.88 -0.91 -6.77
N ALA A 296 20.30 -1.21 -5.59
CA ALA A 296 20.61 -0.49 -4.34
C ALA A 296 22.08 -0.62 -3.92
N ARG A 297 22.71 -1.78 -4.20
CA ARG A 297 24.10 -2.07 -3.84
C ARG A 297 25.11 -1.80 -4.96
N ALA A 298 24.64 -1.50 -6.17
CA ALA A 298 25.51 -1.31 -7.30
C ALA A 298 26.11 0.12 -7.34
N SER A 299 27.41 0.19 -7.68
CA SER A 299 28.02 1.44 -8.09
C SER A 299 27.48 1.91 -9.46
N GLU A 300 27.78 3.14 -9.85
CA GLU A 300 27.44 3.66 -11.19
C GLU A 300 28.01 2.82 -12.34
N TYR A 301 29.07 2.05 -12.08
CA TYR A 301 29.66 1.12 -13.06
C TYR A 301 28.99 -0.27 -13.07
N GLY A 302 28.01 -0.54 -12.18
CA GLY A 302 27.30 -1.82 -12.06
C GLY A 302 28.03 -2.86 -11.19
N ARG A 303 29.12 -2.46 -10.47
CA ARG A 303 29.77 -3.33 -9.50
C ARG A 303 29.01 -3.32 -8.18
N VAL A 304 28.57 -4.48 -7.72
CA VAL A 304 28.02 -4.65 -6.37
C VAL A 304 29.15 -4.60 -5.36
N VAL A 305 29.03 -3.72 -4.38
CA VAL A 305 29.98 -3.57 -3.27
C VAL A 305 29.21 -3.92 -2.00
N SER A 306 29.62 -4.99 -1.33
CA SER A 306 29.04 -5.32 -0.03
C SER A 306 29.31 -4.19 0.96
N PRO A 307 28.33 -3.76 1.74
CA PRO A 307 28.59 -2.79 2.82
C PRO A 307 29.63 -3.41 3.77
N LYS A 308 30.62 -2.60 4.16
CA LYS A 308 31.59 -2.96 5.20
C LYS A 308 30.91 -2.97 6.57
#